data_4f0428985af1e28344940b373dfd5dd4
#
_entry.id   4f0428985af1e28344940b373dfd5dd4
#
_cell.length_a   1.000
_cell.length_b   1.000
_cell.length_c   1.000
_cell.angle_alpha   90.00
_cell.angle_beta   90.00
_cell.angle_gamma   90.00
#
_symmetry.space_group_name_H-M   'P 1'
#
loop_
_entity.id
_entity.type
_entity.pdbx_description
1 polymer ?
#
loop_
_entity_poly.entity_id
_entity_poly.type
_entity_poly.pdbx_seq_one_letter_code
_entity_poly.pdbx_strand_id
1 'polypeptide(L)'
;MTSPYCALLVRLPVCLYASPSAPRHPSQITISYMPLGVIGAARPASLREHHSFVCRCERCAAVVGTPLYDAEQSQMALACEAVTSAALAATDHGLVPENPYDSTTSYRCREAGCTCTLTSAQADQRLAAVRNAFRALHANCAKIPPGDAEAAVRACAAAREAWLAASRVLMPQHHEWMVWTTAAMALADMAGDDELYLRACMQREKATVASRVEDADVFVRVQHALVLGLDDAKGARMLEAAYSLDRASCGCGIEGFLARWLPADLVEAGVAADARRLLQTPKRPVP
;
A
#
# COMPACT_ATOMS: atom_id res chain seq x y z
N MET A 1 0.28 -7.30 28.70
CA MET A 1 1.34 -7.55 27.69
C MET A 1 0.83 -6.95 26.41
N THR A 2 1.38 -5.82 25.98
CA THR A 2 1.02 -5.13 24.73
C THR A 2 1.53 -5.92 23.54
N SER A 3 0.66 -6.23 22.58
CA SER A 3 1.00 -6.94 21.35
C SER A 3 2.22 -6.28 20.69
N PRO A 4 3.24 -7.03 20.29
CA PRO A 4 4.42 -6.47 19.60
C PRO A 4 4.08 -5.76 18.29
N TYR A 5 2.93 -6.03 17.70
CA TYR A 5 2.45 -5.42 16.45
C TYR A 5 1.93 -3.99 16.59
N CYS A 6 1.38 -3.59 17.75
CA CYS A 6 1.06 -2.18 17.98
C CYS A 6 2.32 -1.30 18.13
N ALA A 7 3.45 -1.86 18.53
CA ALA A 7 4.72 -1.13 18.64
C ALA A 7 5.43 -0.95 17.29
N LEU A 8 5.16 -1.80 16.29
CA LEU A 8 5.76 -1.70 14.95
C LEU A 8 5.21 -0.54 14.12
N LEU A 9 3.96 -0.11 14.36
CA LEU A 9 3.37 1.03 13.66
C LEU A 9 3.95 2.40 14.10
N VAL A 10 4.67 2.45 15.23
CA VAL A 10 5.21 3.72 15.80
C VAL A 10 6.71 3.88 15.54
N ARG A 11 7.40 2.85 15.07
CA ARG A 11 8.83 2.89 14.73
C ARG A 11 9.08 2.60 13.25
N LEU A 12 8.48 3.40 12.37
CA LEU A 12 9.08 3.57 11.04
C LEU A 12 10.37 4.37 11.27
N PRO A 13 11.54 3.80 11.00
CA PRO A 13 12.76 4.58 11.01
C PRO A 13 12.54 5.74 10.03
N VAL A 14 12.93 6.94 10.43
CA VAL A 14 13.03 8.08 9.50
C VAL A 14 14.09 7.68 8.49
N CYS A 15 13.67 7.04 7.41
CA CYS A 15 14.56 6.66 6.33
C CYS A 15 15.03 7.95 5.66
N LEU A 16 16.31 8.25 5.82
CA LEU A 16 16.98 9.32 5.10
C LEU A 16 17.12 8.86 3.64
N TYR A 17 16.19 9.31 2.79
CA TYR A 17 16.21 8.97 1.37
C TYR A 17 17.32 9.73 0.65
N ALA A 18 18.33 9.01 0.23
CA ALA A 18 19.22 9.45 -0.84
C ALA A 18 18.71 8.85 -2.16
N SER A 19 18.17 9.67 -3.08
CA SER A 19 17.83 9.22 -4.43
C SER A 19 19.11 8.86 -5.21
N PRO A 20 19.17 7.69 -5.89
CA PRO A 20 20.42 7.22 -6.49
C PRO A 20 20.84 7.92 -7.79
N SER A 21 20.07 8.87 -8.32
CA SER A 21 20.23 9.35 -9.70
C SER A 21 20.89 10.71 -9.90
N ALA A 22 21.43 11.36 -8.86
CA ALA A 22 22.21 12.60 -9.03
C ALA A 22 23.48 12.59 -8.19
N PRO A 23 24.61 13.15 -8.67
CA PRO A 23 25.80 13.38 -7.85
C PRO A 23 25.44 14.40 -6.77
N ARG A 24 25.16 13.91 -5.56
CA ARG A 24 24.71 14.75 -4.46
C ARG A 24 25.91 15.19 -3.62
N HIS A 25 25.88 16.44 -3.28
CA HIS A 25 26.78 16.95 -2.25
C HIS A 25 26.53 16.12 -0.98
N PRO A 26 27.56 15.51 -0.36
CA PRO A 26 27.40 14.58 0.78
C PRO A 26 26.78 15.21 2.03
N SER A 27 26.47 16.51 2.00
CA SER A 27 25.87 17.26 3.11
C SER A 27 24.37 17.50 3.00
N GLN A 28 23.69 17.02 1.92
CA GLN A 28 22.25 17.28 1.76
C GLN A 28 21.42 16.14 2.34
N ILE A 29 20.96 16.31 3.58
CA ILE A 29 20.01 15.42 4.24
C ILE A 29 18.59 15.89 3.87
N THR A 30 17.79 15.02 3.24
CA THR A 30 16.38 15.28 2.98
C THR A 30 15.52 14.49 3.96
N ILE A 31 14.56 15.16 4.59
CA ILE A 31 13.57 14.55 5.48
C ILE A 31 12.19 14.62 4.84
N SER A 32 11.36 13.58 5.06
CA SER A 32 9.96 13.65 4.67
C SER A 32 9.16 14.28 5.81
N TYR A 33 8.51 15.41 5.52
CA TYR A 33 7.62 16.11 6.47
C TYR A 33 6.25 15.46 6.58
N MET A 34 5.94 14.48 5.75
CA MET A 34 4.64 13.84 5.70
C MET A 34 4.75 12.35 5.40
N PRO A 35 3.77 11.55 5.84
CA PRO A 35 3.63 10.17 5.36
C PRO A 35 3.56 10.14 3.83
N LEU A 36 4.32 9.25 3.21
CA LEU A 36 4.39 9.14 1.75
C LEU A 36 3.04 8.75 1.11
N GLY A 37 2.16 8.09 1.88
CA GLY A 37 0.81 7.72 1.45
C GLY A 37 -0.19 8.87 1.36
N VAL A 38 0.15 10.09 1.78
CA VAL A 38 -0.72 11.27 1.57
C VAL A 38 -0.62 11.72 0.13
N ILE A 39 -1.76 11.80 -0.56
CA ILE A 39 -1.85 11.99 -2.01
C ILE A 39 -2.62 13.26 -2.39
N GLY A 40 -2.50 13.65 -3.65
CA GLY A 40 -3.30 14.70 -4.28
C GLY A 40 -3.29 16.02 -3.53
N ALA A 41 -4.43 16.69 -3.54
CA ALA A 41 -4.64 18.01 -2.90
C ALA A 41 -4.42 18.01 -1.38
N ALA A 42 -4.59 16.86 -0.71
CA ALA A 42 -4.40 16.74 0.73
C ALA A 42 -2.94 16.97 1.14
N ARG A 43 -1.98 16.59 0.28
CA ARG A 43 -0.55 16.74 0.55
C ARG A 43 -0.10 18.20 0.66
N PRO A 44 -0.29 19.07 -0.36
CA PRO A 44 0.08 20.48 -0.25
C PRO A 44 -0.75 21.23 0.80
N ALA A 45 -2.01 20.86 1.03
CA ALA A 45 -2.84 21.46 2.07
C ALA A 45 -2.25 21.19 3.46
N SER A 46 -1.96 19.95 3.80
CA SER A 46 -1.39 19.57 5.10
C SER A 46 0.01 20.15 5.32
N LEU A 47 0.87 20.21 4.29
CA LEU A 47 2.19 20.83 4.41
C LEU A 47 2.08 22.33 4.70
N ARG A 48 1.10 23.01 4.10
CA ARG A 48 0.83 24.44 4.37
C ARG A 48 0.31 24.64 5.78
N GLU A 49 -0.63 23.81 6.22
CA GLU A 49 -1.28 23.92 7.53
C GLU A 49 -0.31 23.61 8.68
N HIS A 50 0.44 22.50 8.59
CA HIS A 50 1.26 22.03 9.71
C HIS A 50 2.72 22.49 9.66
N HIS A 51 3.21 22.88 8.50
CA HIS A 51 4.63 23.21 8.29
C HIS A 51 4.84 24.58 7.63
N SER A 52 3.77 25.30 7.30
CA SER A 52 3.78 26.68 6.77
C SER A 52 4.63 26.89 5.51
N PHE A 53 4.79 25.83 4.67
CA PHE A 53 5.49 25.96 3.40
C PHE A 53 4.73 25.31 2.23
N VAL A 54 5.08 25.75 1.01
CA VAL A 54 4.58 25.16 -0.23
C VAL A 54 5.66 24.24 -0.80
N CYS A 55 5.36 22.94 -0.86
CA CYS A 55 6.28 21.95 -1.42
C CYS A 55 6.39 22.11 -2.95
N ARG A 56 7.62 22.10 -3.47
CA ARG A 56 7.94 22.15 -4.90
C ARG A 56 8.72 20.92 -5.36
N CYS A 57 8.61 19.80 -4.65
CA CYS A 57 9.23 18.55 -5.10
C CYS A 57 8.56 18.07 -6.40
N GLU A 58 9.24 17.19 -7.13
CA GLU A 58 8.77 16.63 -8.41
C GLU A 58 7.34 16.09 -8.35
N ARG A 59 6.96 15.44 -7.22
CA ARG A 59 5.63 14.90 -7.01
C ARG A 59 4.57 16.02 -6.85
N CYS A 60 4.86 17.06 -6.06
CA CYS A 60 3.90 18.16 -5.85
C CYS A 60 3.83 19.13 -7.04
N ALA A 61 4.86 19.14 -7.88
CA ALA A 61 4.95 19.97 -9.08
C ALA A 61 4.64 19.18 -10.36
N ALA A 62 4.19 17.94 -10.25
CA ALA A 62 3.89 17.10 -11.39
C ALA A 62 2.80 17.71 -12.26
N VAL A 63 3.01 17.70 -13.57
CA VAL A 63 2.09 18.24 -14.56
C VAL A 63 1.46 17.13 -15.40
N VAL A 64 0.35 17.44 -16.03
CA VAL A 64 -0.38 16.54 -16.93
C VAL A 64 0.58 15.87 -17.94
N GLY A 65 0.44 14.57 -18.12
CA GLY A 65 1.26 13.75 -19.01
C GLY A 65 2.58 13.28 -18.43
N THR A 66 2.86 13.56 -17.14
CA THR A 66 4.01 12.97 -16.47
C THR A 66 3.61 11.70 -15.72
N PRO A 67 4.50 10.68 -15.62
CA PRO A 67 4.20 9.44 -14.88
C PRO A 67 3.82 9.66 -13.41
N LEU A 68 4.32 10.73 -12.78
CA LEU A 68 3.95 11.09 -11.41
C LEU A 68 2.52 11.62 -11.31
N TYR A 69 2.10 12.43 -12.27
CA TYR A 69 0.74 12.94 -12.34
C TYR A 69 -0.26 11.79 -12.56
N ASP A 70 0.03 10.90 -13.50
CA ASP A 70 -0.79 9.73 -13.78
C ASP A 70 -0.88 8.77 -12.60
N ALA A 71 0.21 8.62 -11.83
CA ALA A 71 0.23 7.85 -10.61
C ALA A 71 -0.68 8.47 -9.52
N GLU A 72 -0.63 9.80 -9.30
CA GLU A 72 -1.52 10.49 -8.37
C GLU A 72 -3.00 10.32 -8.77
N GLN A 73 -3.33 10.49 -10.05
CA GLN A 73 -4.68 10.25 -10.55
C GLN A 73 -5.15 8.81 -10.29
N SER A 74 -4.28 7.83 -10.56
CA SER A 74 -4.60 6.41 -10.39
C SER A 74 -4.87 6.04 -8.93
N GLN A 75 -4.17 6.66 -7.98
CA GLN A 75 -4.39 6.47 -6.55
C GLN A 75 -5.69 7.07 -6.02
N MET A 76 -6.36 7.91 -6.81
CA MET A 76 -7.66 8.50 -6.51
C MET A 76 -8.77 7.91 -7.38
N ALA A 77 -8.46 6.91 -8.22
CA ALA A 77 -9.39 6.39 -9.21
C ALA A 77 -10.55 5.61 -8.58
N LEU A 78 -11.76 5.95 -8.99
CA LEU A 78 -13.01 5.27 -8.62
C LEU A 78 -13.48 4.34 -9.73
N ALA A 79 -14.22 3.31 -9.37
CA ALA A 79 -14.84 2.43 -10.34
C ALA A 79 -15.89 3.16 -11.18
N CYS A 80 -15.87 2.95 -12.49
CA CYS A 80 -16.87 3.50 -13.40
C CYS A 80 -18.13 2.62 -13.39
N GLU A 81 -19.30 3.22 -13.29
CA GLU A 81 -20.59 2.49 -13.27
C GLU A 81 -20.97 1.85 -14.61
N ALA A 82 -20.34 2.28 -15.71
CA ALA A 82 -20.56 1.69 -17.02
C ALA A 82 -20.08 0.23 -17.12
N VAL A 83 -19.33 -0.26 -16.12
CA VAL A 83 -18.69 -1.59 -16.15
C VAL A 83 -19.11 -2.41 -14.95
N THR A 84 -19.48 -3.67 -15.21
CA THR A 84 -19.76 -4.63 -14.13
C THR A 84 -18.48 -4.97 -13.36
N SER A 85 -18.60 -5.29 -12.08
CA SER A 85 -17.47 -5.57 -11.18
C SER A 85 -16.50 -6.65 -11.69
N ALA A 86 -16.97 -7.59 -12.52
CA ALA A 86 -16.13 -8.62 -13.11
C ALA A 86 -15.19 -8.08 -14.22
N ALA A 87 -15.63 -7.05 -14.94
CA ALA A 87 -14.84 -6.43 -16.01
C ALA A 87 -13.87 -5.36 -15.49
N LEU A 88 -14.09 -4.79 -14.30
CA LEU A 88 -13.24 -3.74 -13.71
C LEU A 88 -11.77 -4.15 -13.53
N ALA A 89 -11.50 -5.43 -13.31
CA ALA A 89 -10.14 -5.94 -13.15
C ALA A 89 -9.36 -6.05 -14.48
N ALA A 90 -10.09 -6.06 -15.60
CA ALA A 90 -9.53 -6.28 -16.94
C ALA A 90 -9.55 -5.03 -17.83
N THR A 91 -10.14 -3.91 -17.37
CA THR A 91 -10.34 -2.71 -18.17
C THR A 91 -9.86 -1.46 -17.45
N ASP A 92 -9.51 -0.43 -18.22
CA ASP A 92 -9.06 0.88 -17.72
C ASP A 92 -10.24 1.81 -17.35
N HIS A 93 -11.43 1.26 -17.13
CA HIS A 93 -12.66 2.00 -16.80
C HIS A 93 -12.63 2.66 -15.40
N GLY A 94 -11.57 3.37 -15.08
CA GLY A 94 -11.46 4.14 -13.86
C GLY A 94 -11.86 5.61 -14.04
N LEU A 95 -12.72 6.11 -13.15
CA LEU A 95 -13.01 7.53 -13.02
C LEU A 95 -11.86 8.19 -12.25
N VAL A 96 -11.06 9.01 -12.90
CA VAL A 96 -9.93 9.72 -12.31
C VAL A 96 -10.20 11.21 -12.18
N PRO A 97 -9.65 11.90 -11.15
CA PRO A 97 -9.76 13.37 -11.07
C PRO A 97 -9.04 14.01 -12.25
N GLU A 98 -9.66 15.01 -12.87
CA GLU A 98 -9.02 15.76 -13.97
C GLU A 98 -7.77 16.50 -13.47
N ASN A 99 -7.80 16.97 -12.22
CA ASN A 99 -6.62 17.49 -11.54
C ASN A 99 -6.52 16.91 -10.11
N PRO A 100 -5.57 15.98 -9.83
CA PRO A 100 -5.45 15.37 -8.51
C PRO A 100 -5.02 16.34 -7.41
N TYR A 101 -4.52 17.52 -7.75
CA TYR A 101 -4.08 18.55 -6.81
C TYR A 101 -5.16 19.60 -6.51
N ASP A 102 -6.35 19.49 -7.12
CA ASP A 102 -7.51 20.33 -6.87
C ASP A 102 -8.63 19.51 -6.24
N SER A 103 -8.99 19.84 -4.99
CA SER A 103 -10.03 19.13 -4.24
C SER A 103 -11.43 19.34 -4.80
N THR A 104 -11.62 20.31 -5.70
CA THR A 104 -12.91 20.64 -6.30
C THR A 104 -13.07 20.08 -7.72
N THR A 105 -12.05 19.35 -8.21
CA THR A 105 -12.00 18.83 -9.57
C THR A 105 -13.09 17.80 -9.86
N SER A 106 -13.56 17.76 -11.09
CA SER A 106 -14.40 16.67 -11.60
C SER A 106 -13.59 15.41 -11.89
N TYR A 107 -14.29 14.27 -11.93
CA TYR A 107 -13.73 12.98 -12.28
C TYR A 107 -14.27 12.56 -13.65
N ARG A 108 -13.41 12.00 -14.48
CA ARG A 108 -13.74 11.50 -15.80
C ARG A 108 -13.21 10.09 -16.01
N CYS A 109 -13.97 9.26 -16.73
CA CYS A 109 -13.52 7.93 -17.11
C CYS A 109 -12.34 8.02 -18.09
N ARG A 110 -11.29 7.18 -17.86
CA ARG A 110 -10.14 7.09 -18.76
C ARG A 110 -10.42 6.34 -20.05
N GLU A 111 -11.44 5.48 -20.06
CA GLU A 111 -11.77 4.66 -21.22
C GLU A 111 -12.26 5.51 -22.39
N ALA A 112 -11.66 5.31 -23.56
CA ALA A 112 -12.03 6.01 -24.77
C ALA A 112 -13.49 5.73 -25.15
N GLY A 113 -14.27 6.81 -25.36
CA GLY A 113 -15.71 6.70 -25.67
C GLY A 113 -16.64 6.58 -24.45
N CYS A 114 -16.12 6.40 -23.25
CA CYS A 114 -16.92 6.47 -22.03
C CYS A 114 -17.20 7.93 -21.63
N THR A 115 -18.46 8.29 -21.46
CA THR A 115 -18.90 9.65 -21.10
C THR A 115 -19.16 9.83 -19.60
N CYS A 116 -18.86 8.80 -18.78
CA CYS A 116 -19.09 8.86 -17.34
C CYS A 116 -18.22 9.93 -16.68
N THR A 117 -18.86 10.80 -15.91
CA THR A 117 -18.23 11.85 -15.12
C THR A 117 -18.85 11.90 -13.72
N LEU A 118 -18.10 12.41 -12.75
CA LEU A 118 -18.60 12.74 -11.41
C LEU A 118 -18.11 14.14 -11.03
N THR A 119 -18.94 14.87 -10.32
CA THR A 119 -18.47 16.05 -9.58
C THR A 119 -17.64 15.61 -8.36
N SER A 120 -16.81 16.50 -7.81
CA SER A 120 -16.09 16.22 -6.56
C SER A 120 -17.04 15.82 -5.43
N ALA A 121 -18.19 16.47 -5.29
CA ALA A 121 -19.19 16.14 -4.27
C ALA A 121 -19.76 14.73 -4.43
N GLN A 122 -20.02 14.27 -5.67
CA GLN A 122 -20.47 12.89 -5.94
C GLN A 122 -19.35 11.86 -5.63
N ALA A 123 -18.12 12.17 -5.98
CA ALA A 123 -16.96 11.33 -5.65
C ALA A 123 -16.79 11.21 -4.12
N ASP A 124 -16.87 12.32 -3.39
CA ASP A 124 -16.80 12.33 -1.93
C ASP A 124 -17.95 11.54 -1.28
N GLN A 125 -19.15 11.64 -1.83
CA GLN A 125 -20.30 10.87 -1.35
C GLN A 125 -20.08 9.36 -1.52
N ARG A 126 -19.53 8.91 -2.66
CA ARG A 126 -19.18 7.50 -2.88
C ARG A 126 -18.08 7.03 -1.92
N LEU A 127 -17.06 7.85 -1.71
CA LEU A 127 -15.96 7.56 -0.80
C LEU A 127 -16.39 7.55 0.66
N ALA A 128 -17.36 8.37 1.05
CA ALA A 128 -17.80 8.48 2.44
C ALA A 128 -18.28 7.15 3.01
N ALA A 129 -19.03 6.38 2.25
CA ALA A 129 -19.51 5.04 2.68
C ALA A 129 -18.33 4.08 2.90
N VAL A 130 -17.38 4.04 1.97
CA VAL A 130 -16.17 3.20 2.07
C VAL A 130 -15.31 3.62 3.25
N ARG A 131 -15.05 4.91 3.40
CA ARG A 131 -14.25 5.47 4.53
C ARG A 131 -14.88 5.18 5.87
N ASN A 132 -16.21 5.25 5.96
CA ASN A 132 -16.94 4.93 7.19
C ASN A 132 -16.82 3.43 7.52
N ALA A 133 -16.97 2.55 6.53
CA ALA A 133 -16.81 1.11 6.70
C ALA A 133 -15.38 0.76 7.15
N PHE A 134 -14.35 1.35 6.56
CA PHE A 134 -12.96 1.12 6.95
C PHE A 134 -12.63 1.65 8.34
N ARG A 135 -13.14 2.83 8.70
CA ARG A 135 -13.00 3.36 10.05
C ARG A 135 -13.68 2.49 11.10
N ALA A 136 -14.89 2.00 10.81
CA ALA A 136 -15.59 1.09 11.69
C ALA A 136 -14.84 -0.24 11.87
N LEU A 137 -14.33 -0.81 10.79
CA LEU A 137 -13.50 -2.01 10.83
C LEU A 137 -12.25 -1.80 11.70
N HIS A 138 -11.51 -0.73 11.48
CA HIS A 138 -10.32 -0.41 12.26
C HIS A 138 -10.63 -0.19 13.76
N ALA A 139 -11.73 0.53 14.06
CA ALA A 139 -12.18 0.74 15.44
C ALA A 139 -12.63 -0.56 16.11
N ASN A 140 -13.21 -1.49 15.37
CA ASN A 140 -13.61 -2.80 15.88
C ASN A 140 -12.40 -3.70 16.12
N CYS A 141 -11.40 -3.70 15.23
CA CYS A 141 -10.13 -4.40 15.45
C CYS A 141 -9.48 -3.99 16.77
N ALA A 142 -9.42 -2.68 17.04
CA ALA A 142 -8.79 -2.15 18.25
C ALA A 142 -9.52 -2.56 19.56
N LYS A 143 -10.76 -3.04 19.48
CA LYS A 143 -11.57 -3.49 20.62
C LYS A 143 -11.49 -5.00 20.89
N ILE A 144 -10.92 -5.76 19.97
CA ILE A 144 -10.79 -7.22 20.13
C ILE A 144 -9.71 -7.48 21.18
N PRO A 145 -10.03 -8.18 22.26
CA PRO A 145 -9.04 -8.55 23.26
C PRO A 145 -7.96 -9.46 22.64
N PRO A 146 -6.70 -9.33 23.06
CA PRO A 146 -5.66 -10.27 22.66
C PRO A 146 -6.06 -11.70 23.00
N GLY A 147 -6.03 -12.59 22.00
CA GLY A 147 -6.37 -14.01 22.15
C GLY A 147 -7.86 -14.36 21.98
N ASP A 148 -8.75 -13.38 21.73
CA ASP A 148 -10.16 -13.66 21.40
C ASP A 148 -10.30 -14.01 19.91
N ALA A 149 -9.97 -15.25 19.57
CA ALA A 149 -10.05 -15.77 18.21
C ALA A 149 -11.48 -15.73 17.63
N GLU A 150 -12.51 -15.96 18.47
CA GLU A 150 -13.90 -15.93 17.99
C GLU A 150 -14.33 -14.52 17.57
N ALA A 151 -13.97 -13.50 18.34
CA ALA A 151 -14.25 -12.12 17.98
C ALA A 151 -13.48 -11.73 16.71
N ALA A 152 -12.23 -12.20 16.56
CA ALA A 152 -11.44 -11.99 15.34
C ALA A 152 -12.09 -12.64 14.11
N VAL A 153 -12.57 -13.89 14.21
CA VAL A 153 -13.27 -14.58 13.12
C VAL A 153 -14.56 -13.84 12.71
N ARG A 154 -15.36 -13.37 13.67
CA ARG A 154 -16.55 -12.56 13.36
C ARG A 154 -16.18 -11.25 12.65
N ALA A 155 -15.09 -10.61 13.07
CA ALA A 155 -14.61 -9.39 12.45
C ALA A 155 -14.04 -9.62 11.03
N CYS A 156 -13.45 -10.80 10.76
CA CYS A 156 -13.04 -11.19 9.40
C CYS A 156 -14.23 -11.27 8.44
N ALA A 157 -15.39 -11.77 8.87
CA ALA A 157 -16.59 -11.77 8.04
C ALA A 157 -17.01 -10.33 7.67
N ALA A 158 -17.03 -9.41 8.65
CA ALA A 158 -17.32 -8.00 8.40
C ALA A 158 -16.27 -7.34 7.49
N ALA A 159 -14.99 -7.73 7.60
CA ALA A 159 -13.92 -7.26 6.74
C ALA A 159 -14.11 -7.70 5.27
N ARG A 160 -14.57 -8.93 5.04
CA ARG A 160 -14.89 -9.44 3.70
C ARG A 160 -16.07 -8.69 3.07
N GLU A 161 -17.10 -8.38 3.84
CA GLU A 161 -18.23 -7.57 3.37
C GLU A 161 -17.80 -6.14 3.02
N ALA A 162 -17.01 -5.50 3.89
CA ALA A 162 -16.46 -4.19 3.65
C ALA A 162 -15.59 -4.16 2.39
N TRP A 163 -14.80 -5.22 2.17
CA TRP A 163 -13.98 -5.37 0.96
C TRP A 163 -14.85 -5.45 -0.32
N LEU A 164 -15.90 -6.27 -0.30
CA LEU A 164 -16.82 -6.40 -1.43
C LEU A 164 -17.54 -5.08 -1.74
N ALA A 165 -17.95 -4.34 -0.72
CA ALA A 165 -18.55 -3.02 -0.90
C ALA A 165 -17.55 -2.02 -1.46
N ALA A 166 -16.33 -1.99 -0.93
CA ALA A 166 -15.27 -1.09 -1.39
C ALA A 166 -14.82 -1.40 -2.82
N SER A 167 -14.74 -2.67 -3.23
CA SER A 167 -14.32 -3.08 -4.58
C SER A 167 -15.31 -2.67 -5.68
N ARG A 168 -16.52 -2.28 -5.31
CA ARG A 168 -17.51 -1.70 -6.26
C ARG A 168 -17.32 -0.20 -6.46
N VAL A 169 -16.52 0.44 -5.61
CA VAL A 169 -16.32 1.90 -5.60
C VAL A 169 -14.88 2.27 -5.93
N LEU A 170 -13.92 1.51 -5.41
CA LEU A 170 -12.50 1.81 -5.53
C LEU A 170 -11.86 0.99 -6.65
N MET A 171 -11.04 1.63 -7.47
CA MET A 171 -10.11 0.90 -8.34
C MET A 171 -9.04 0.20 -7.50
N PRO A 172 -8.42 -0.89 -8.01
CA PRO A 172 -7.43 -1.67 -7.25
C PRO A 172 -6.23 -0.85 -6.73
N GLN A 173 -5.85 0.23 -7.42
CA GLN A 173 -4.72 1.09 -7.05
C GLN A 173 -5.11 2.22 -6.10
N HIS A 174 -6.37 2.34 -5.69
CA HIS A 174 -6.83 3.45 -4.85
C HIS A 174 -6.18 3.43 -3.46
N HIS A 175 -5.72 4.58 -2.99
CA HIS A 175 -4.97 4.70 -1.73
C HIS A 175 -5.73 4.28 -0.47
N GLU A 176 -7.07 4.39 -0.47
CA GLU A 176 -7.90 3.96 0.67
C GLU A 176 -7.73 2.45 0.98
N TRP A 177 -7.30 1.64 0.02
CA TRP A 177 -6.97 0.24 0.27
C TRP A 177 -5.86 0.05 1.29
N MET A 178 -4.97 1.03 1.47
CA MET A 178 -3.90 0.97 2.46
C MET A 178 -4.47 0.90 3.88
N VAL A 179 -5.54 1.64 4.17
CA VAL A 179 -6.22 1.64 5.49
C VAL A 179 -6.92 0.30 5.71
N TRP A 180 -7.69 -0.15 4.72
CA TRP A 180 -8.42 -1.42 4.81
C TRP A 180 -7.47 -2.61 4.99
N THR A 181 -6.42 -2.71 4.17
CA THR A 181 -5.49 -3.84 4.20
C THR A 181 -4.76 -3.95 5.53
N THR A 182 -4.40 -2.83 6.16
CA THR A 182 -3.78 -2.83 7.48
C THR A 182 -4.68 -3.49 8.54
N ALA A 183 -5.96 -3.11 8.57
CA ALA A 183 -6.93 -3.68 9.50
C ALA A 183 -7.25 -5.15 9.17
N ALA A 184 -7.41 -5.48 7.89
CA ALA A 184 -7.73 -6.83 7.44
C ALA A 184 -6.59 -7.82 7.73
N MET A 185 -5.33 -7.42 7.53
CA MET A 185 -4.16 -8.25 7.87
C MET A 185 -4.08 -8.52 9.37
N ALA A 186 -4.28 -7.50 10.21
CA ALA A 186 -4.25 -7.67 11.66
C ALA A 186 -5.37 -8.60 12.16
N LEU A 187 -6.57 -8.49 11.58
CA LEU A 187 -7.69 -9.39 11.91
C LEU A 187 -7.44 -10.81 11.46
N ALA A 188 -6.95 -10.98 10.24
CA ALA A 188 -6.66 -12.28 9.66
C ALA A 188 -5.60 -13.05 10.47
N ASP A 189 -4.55 -12.35 10.90
CA ASP A 189 -3.50 -12.88 11.76
C ASP A 189 -4.07 -13.37 13.12
N MET A 190 -4.90 -12.54 13.76
CA MET A 190 -5.56 -12.93 15.04
C MET A 190 -6.53 -14.09 14.89
N ALA A 191 -7.16 -14.25 13.73
CA ALA A 191 -8.16 -15.29 13.45
C ALA A 191 -7.56 -16.57 12.84
N GLY A 192 -6.30 -16.55 12.41
CA GLY A 192 -5.70 -17.62 11.61
C GLY A 192 -6.33 -17.75 10.23
N ASP A 193 -6.76 -16.64 9.63
CA ASP A 193 -7.44 -16.60 8.32
C ASP A 193 -6.44 -16.27 7.20
N ASP A 194 -5.72 -17.26 6.74
CA ASP A 194 -4.68 -17.12 5.70
C ASP A 194 -5.24 -16.59 4.37
N GLU A 195 -6.48 -16.94 4.02
CA GLU A 195 -7.10 -16.46 2.79
C GLU A 195 -7.31 -14.96 2.81
N LEU A 196 -7.88 -14.43 3.91
CA LEU A 196 -8.09 -12.98 4.06
C LEU A 196 -6.75 -12.25 4.14
N TYR A 197 -5.76 -12.81 4.83
CA TYR A 197 -4.42 -12.26 4.94
C TYR A 197 -3.77 -12.12 3.56
N LEU A 198 -3.75 -13.20 2.78
CA LEU A 198 -3.19 -13.22 1.42
C LEU A 198 -3.92 -12.22 0.50
N ARG A 199 -5.25 -12.18 0.57
CA ARG A 199 -6.06 -11.22 -0.20
C ARG A 199 -5.70 -9.78 0.14
N ALA A 200 -5.54 -9.47 1.42
CA ALA A 200 -5.13 -8.15 1.88
C ALA A 200 -3.72 -7.78 1.41
N CYS A 201 -2.76 -8.72 1.46
CA CYS A 201 -1.41 -8.54 0.94
C CYS A 201 -1.43 -8.21 -0.56
N MET A 202 -2.15 -9.00 -1.36
CA MET A 202 -2.26 -8.78 -2.81
C MET A 202 -2.90 -7.43 -3.16
N GLN A 203 -3.92 -7.02 -2.40
CA GLN A 203 -4.58 -5.73 -2.59
C GLN A 203 -3.67 -4.57 -2.19
N ARG A 204 -2.93 -4.73 -1.09
CA ARG A 204 -1.95 -3.74 -0.65
C ARG A 204 -0.82 -3.56 -1.66
N GLU A 205 -0.33 -4.65 -2.24
CA GLU A 205 0.67 -4.60 -3.31
C GLU A 205 0.20 -3.73 -4.48
N LYS A 206 -1.03 -3.92 -4.98
CA LYS A 206 -1.59 -3.12 -6.06
C LYS A 206 -1.67 -1.64 -5.72
N ALA A 207 -2.10 -1.31 -4.50
CA ALA A 207 -2.20 0.07 -4.03
C ALA A 207 -0.81 0.71 -3.83
N THR A 208 0.18 -0.05 -3.37
CA THR A 208 1.55 0.42 -3.09
C THR A 208 2.37 0.64 -4.36
N VAL A 209 2.27 -0.26 -5.33
CA VAL A 209 2.95 -0.10 -6.63
C VAL A 209 2.53 1.22 -7.29
N ALA A 210 1.24 1.57 -7.20
CA ALA A 210 0.74 2.85 -7.70
C ALA A 210 1.27 4.04 -6.91
N SER A 211 1.49 3.89 -5.60
CA SER A 211 1.94 4.99 -4.72
C SER A 211 3.44 5.25 -4.76
N ARG A 212 4.24 4.34 -5.35
CA ARG A 212 5.71 4.38 -5.33
C ARG A 212 6.30 4.53 -3.92
N VAL A 213 5.65 3.93 -2.93
CA VAL A 213 6.14 3.89 -1.54
C VAL A 213 7.00 2.64 -1.38
N GLU A 214 8.29 2.76 -1.66
CA GLU A 214 9.24 1.64 -1.75
C GLU A 214 9.28 0.78 -0.47
N ASP A 215 9.32 1.39 0.71
CA ASP A 215 9.37 0.64 1.98
C ASP A 215 8.08 -0.15 2.25
N ALA A 216 6.93 0.42 1.93
CA ALA A 216 5.66 -0.30 2.06
C ALA A 216 5.56 -1.45 1.05
N ASP A 217 6.16 -1.29 -0.13
CA ASP A 217 6.23 -2.33 -1.15
C ASP A 217 7.16 -3.49 -0.71
N VAL A 218 8.31 -3.18 -0.11
CA VAL A 218 9.21 -4.21 0.47
C VAL A 218 8.49 -5.01 1.54
N PHE A 219 7.86 -4.34 2.52
CA PHE A 219 7.12 -5.00 3.59
C PHE A 219 6.04 -5.94 3.05
N VAL A 220 5.21 -5.47 2.12
CA VAL A 220 4.13 -6.27 1.54
C VAL A 220 4.66 -7.49 0.80
N ARG A 221 5.73 -7.35 0.03
CA ARG A 221 6.35 -8.47 -0.69
C ARG A 221 6.93 -9.50 0.25
N VAL A 222 7.56 -9.07 1.34
CA VAL A 222 8.05 -9.99 2.38
C VAL A 222 6.89 -10.76 3.01
N GLN A 223 5.84 -10.05 3.46
CA GLN A 223 4.67 -10.71 4.05
C GLN A 223 4.00 -11.68 3.07
N HIS A 224 3.86 -11.30 1.81
CA HIS A 224 3.30 -12.14 0.77
C HIS A 224 4.17 -13.40 0.52
N ALA A 225 5.50 -13.24 0.51
CA ALA A 225 6.42 -14.36 0.38
C ALA A 225 6.31 -15.34 1.56
N LEU A 226 6.15 -14.83 2.78
CA LEU A 226 6.01 -15.66 3.99
C LEU A 226 4.69 -16.46 3.99
N VAL A 227 3.58 -15.85 3.58
CA VAL A 227 2.29 -16.54 3.50
C VAL A 227 2.27 -17.62 2.42
N LEU A 228 2.87 -17.36 1.26
CA LEU A 228 2.97 -18.36 0.18
C LEU A 228 3.97 -19.49 0.50
N GLY A 229 4.90 -19.24 1.42
CA GLY A 229 6.03 -20.11 1.71
C GLY A 229 7.21 -19.88 0.78
N LEU A 230 8.41 -19.99 1.33
CA LEU A 230 9.66 -19.74 0.58
C LEU A 230 10.00 -20.86 -0.40
N ASP A 231 9.42 -22.04 -0.25
CA ASP A 231 9.54 -23.16 -1.19
C ASP A 231 8.62 -23.01 -2.41
N ASP A 232 7.59 -22.14 -2.31
CA ASP A 232 6.75 -21.77 -3.45
C ASP A 232 7.49 -20.84 -4.41
N ALA A 233 7.43 -21.15 -5.70
CA ALA A 233 8.14 -20.35 -6.72
C ALA A 233 7.68 -18.88 -6.79
N LYS A 234 6.43 -18.58 -6.41
CA LYS A 234 5.92 -17.22 -6.35
C LYS A 234 6.39 -16.52 -5.08
N GLY A 235 6.33 -17.21 -3.93
CA GLY A 235 6.86 -16.73 -2.66
C GLY A 235 8.34 -16.38 -2.76
N ALA A 236 9.14 -17.27 -3.34
CA ALA A 236 10.56 -17.04 -3.58
C ALA A 236 10.82 -15.79 -4.44
N ARG A 237 10.08 -15.62 -5.54
CA ARG A 237 10.19 -14.41 -6.41
C ARG A 237 9.79 -13.13 -5.68
N MET A 238 8.79 -13.19 -4.81
CA MET A 238 8.38 -12.02 -4.00
C MET A 238 9.48 -11.60 -3.03
N LEU A 239 10.11 -12.56 -2.34
CA LEU A 239 11.22 -12.26 -1.43
C LEU A 239 12.43 -11.67 -2.16
N GLU A 240 12.78 -12.23 -3.32
CA GLU A 240 13.86 -11.71 -4.16
C GLU A 240 13.59 -10.29 -4.65
N ALA A 241 12.35 -10.00 -5.08
CA ALA A 241 11.94 -8.67 -5.49
C ALA A 241 11.99 -7.68 -4.34
N ALA A 242 11.54 -8.08 -3.13
CA ALA A 242 11.63 -7.29 -1.91
C ALA A 242 13.08 -6.94 -1.58
N TYR A 243 13.97 -7.94 -1.59
CA TYR A 243 15.40 -7.73 -1.33
C TYR A 243 16.05 -6.81 -2.37
N SER A 244 15.69 -6.96 -3.64
CA SER A 244 16.22 -6.13 -4.72
C SER A 244 15.83 -4.65 -4.54
N LEU A 245 14.58 -4.39 -4.11
CA LEU A 245 14.08 -3.05 -3.79
C LEU A 245 14.80 -2.46 -2.57
N ASP A 246 14.88 -3.21 -1.46
CA ASP A 246 15.54 -2.76 -0.24
C ASP A 246 17.02 -2.46 -0.50
N ARG A 247 17.70 -3.32 -1.26
CA ARG A 247 19.11 -3.11 -1.63
C ARG A 247 19.29 -1.86 -2.50
N ALA A 248 18.38 -1.61 -3.43
CA ALA A 248 18.43 -0.41 -4.27
C ALA A 248 18.19 0.86 -3.47
N SER A 249 17.28 0.81 -2.48
CA SER A 249 16.88 1.97 -1.67
C SER A 249 17.85 2.26 -0.52
N CYS A 250 18.30 1.21 0.19
CA CYS A 250 19.06 1.34 1.43
C CYS A 250 20.51 0.85 1.34
N GLY A 251 20.87 0.14 0.26
CA GLY A 251 22.22 -0.45 0.09
C GLY A 251 22.51 -1.61 1.04
N CYS A 252 21.53 -2.10 1.79
CA CYS A 252 21.71 -3.17 2.77
C CYS A 252 22.04 -4.52 2.08
N GLY A 253 22.97 -5.27 2.69
CA GLY A 253 23.18 -6.67 2.33
C GLY A 253 22.08 -7.58 2.88
N ILE A 254 22.16 -8.88 2.55
CA ILE A 254 21.15 -9.88 2.94
C ILE A 254 20.88 -9.87 4.44
N GLU A 255 21.91 -9.81 5.29
CA GLU A 255 21.72 -9.83 6.75
C GLU A 255 20.97 -8.59 7.26
N GLY A 256 21.29 -7.41 6.71
CA GLY A 256 20.56 -6.18 7.05
C GLY A 256 19.11 -6.22 6.60
N PHE A 257 18.82 -6.80 5.44
CA PHE A 257 17.47 -7.03 4.94
C PHE A 257 16.69 -7.98 5.87
N LEU A 258 17.26 -9.15 6.18
CA LEU A 258 16.59 -10.14 7.03
C LEU A 258 16.32 -9.57 8.45
N ALA A 259 17.30 -8.88 9.04
CA ALA A 259 17.12 -8.26 10.36
C ALA A 259 16.05 -7.16 10.39
N ARG A 260 15.83 -6.47 9.26
CA ARG A 260 14.84 -5.39 9.15
C ARG A 260 13.42 -5.91 8.91
N TRP A 261 13.27 -6.92 8.08
CA TRP A 261 11.99 -7.27 7.48
C TRP A 261 11.41 -8.60 7.94
N LEU A 262 12.23 -9.53 8.49
CA LEU A 262 11.70 -10.76 9.06
C LEU A 262 11.36 -10.56 10.55
N PRO A 263 10.16 -10.99 10.98
CA PRO A 263 9.79 -11.07 12.39
C PRO A 263 10.79 -11.93 13.20
N ALA A 264 11.07 -11.56 14.44
CA ALA A 264 12.07 -12.21 15.29
C ALA A 264 11.75 -13.70 15.55
N ASP A 265 10.48 -14.01 15.73
CA ASP A 265 9.97 -15.37 15.92
C ASP A 265 10.20 -16.27 14.69
N LEU A 266 10.06 -15.72 13.49
CA LEU A 266 10.36 -16.44 12.24
C LEU A 266 11.88 -16.61 12.03
N VAL A 267 12.68 -15.70 12.52
CA VAL A 267 14.15 -15.85 12.53
C VAL A 267 14.53 -17.04 13.42
N GLU A 268 13.96 -17.15 14.61
CA GLU A 268 14.16 -18.27 15.54
C GLU A 268 13.64 -19.61 14.98
N ALA A 269 12.54 -19.60 14.22
CA ALA A 269 11.98 -20.77 13.55
C ALA A 269 12.80 -21.30 12.34
N GLY A 270 13.93 -20.67 12.02
CA GLY A 270 14.80 -21.09 10.93
C GLY A 270 14.43 -20.52 9.54
N VAL A 271 13.33 -19.77 9.41
CA VAL A 271 12.89 -19.15 8.15
C VAL A 271 13.96 -18.20 7.60
N ALA A 272 14.73 -17.56 8.47
CA ALA A 272 15.85 -16.71 8.06
C ALA A 272 16.97 -17.50 7.34
N ALA A 273 17.20 -18.75 7.72
CA ALA A 273 18.20 -19.61 7.06
C ALA A 273 17.76 -19.97 5.64
N ASP A 274 16.48 -20.28 5.45
CA ASP A 274 15.90 -20.58 4.14
C ASP A 274 15.88 -19.32 3.25
N ALA A 275 15.46 -18.19 3.77
CA ALA A 275 15.51 -16.91 3.07
C ALA A 275 16.94 -16.52 2.65
N ARG A 276 17.93 -16.70 3.55
CA ARG A 276 19.34 -16.48 3.25
C ARG A 276 19.83 -17.38 2.11
N ARG A 277 19.54 -18.66 2.19
CA ARG A 277 19.91 -19.65 1.15
C ARG A 277 19.33 -19.26 -0.20
N LEU A 278 18.05 -18.88 -0.25
CA LEU A 278 17.36 -18.45 -1.45
C LEU A 278 18.01 -17.18 -2.05
N LEU A 279 18.29 -16.17 -1.25
CA LEU A 279 18.85 -14.90 -1.70
C LEU A 279 20.34 -14.98 -2.09
N GLN A 280 21.08 -15.98 -1.59
CA GLN A 280 22.49 -16.24 -1.93
C GLN A 280 22.66 -17.06 -3.20
N THR A 281 21.61 -17.80 -3.62
CA THR A 281 21.70 -18.67 -4.79
C THR A 281 21.88 -17.82 -6.06
N PRO A 282 22.98 -18.02 -6.83
CA PRO A 282 23.18 -17.28 -8.07
C PRO A 282 22.04 -17.56 -9.04
N LYS A 283 21.42 -16.51 -9.55
CA LYS A 283 20.38 -16.66 -10.58
C LYS A 283 20.99 -17.29 -11.82
N ARG A 284 20.47 -18.44 -12.23
CA ARG A 284 20.74 -18.91 -13.59
C ARG A 284 20.19 -17.85 -14.56
N PRO A 285 20.97 -17.41 -15.55
CA PRO A 285 20.43 -16.53 -16.59
C PRO A 285 19.20 -17.22 -17.18
N VAL A 286 18.10 -16.49 -17.25
CA VAL A 286 16.90 -16.96 -17.95
C VAL A 286 17.30 -17.09 -19.40
N PRO A 287 17.10 -18.27 -20.05
CA PRO A 287 17.46 -18.49 -21.43
C PRO A 287 16.71 -17.57 -22.40
#